data_e65b21ae5c07d6579cfa49b93eb44d0c
#
_entry.id   e65b21ae5c07d6579cfa49b93eb44d0c
#
_cell.length_a   1.000
_cell.length_b   1.000
_cell.length_c   1.000
_cell.angle_alpha   90.00
_cell.angle_beta   90.00
_cell.angle_gamma   90.00
#
_symmetry.space_group_name_H-M   'P 1'
#
loop_
_entity.id
_entity.type
_entity.pdbx_description
1 polymer ?
#
loop_
_entity_poly.entity_id
_entity_poly.type
_entity_poly.pdbx_seq_one_letter_code
_entity_poly.pdbx_strand_id
1 'polypeptide(L)'
;FERSKKGIEITKEGAMLLEFADQIVAQADQLDYRYLSATENRRLFSVSSQHYDFASEGFARLVSEKKEESLNFRFLETSTSKVMEDVRDAVSEVGFIYLNDFNGKVIKQYLEAFDLKFDPLIAFQPHVFLSEFHPLAKKERITQEELHPYPVISFDQSKNSTLQLMEESIQVDQNAQRISASDRATVLNLLSVTNGYLVGSGLLKSNTQDHIVVVPMDVDQKNTIGFIYSKVRPLSKISKRYMEIVRELLEGDQRIELTDHVD
;
A
#
# COMPACT_ATOMS: atom_id res chain seq x y z
N PHE A 1 6.99 20.92 -27.15
CA PHE A 1 8.03 20.11 -27.79
C PHE A 1 9.09 21.00 -28.42
N GLU A 2 10.35 20.66 -28.23
CA GLU A 2 11.48 21.29 -28.96
C GLU A 2 12.07 20.30 -29.96
N ARG A 3 12.39 20.81 -31.14
CA ARG A 3 12.97 20.00 -32.22
C ARG A 3 14.48 20.24 -32.25
N SER A 4 15.25 19.19 -32.01
CA SER A 4 16.71 19.19 -32.08
C SER A 4 17.22 18.33 -33.26
N LYS A 5 18.52 18.39 -33.54
CA LYS A 5 19.16 17.47 -34.51
C LYS A 5 19.12 16.00 -34.07
N LYS A 6 18.73 15.73 -32.79
CA LYS A 6 18.62 14.40 -32.21
C LYS A 6 17.17 13.88 -32.13
N GLY A 7 16.20 14.69 -32.60
CA GLY A 7 14.78 14.33 -32.56
C GLY A 7 13.91 15.40 -31.91
N ILE A 8 12.73 14.98 -31.39
CA ILE A 8 11.77 15.81 -30.69
C ILE A 8 11.89 15.51 -29.21
N GLU A 9 12.09 16.55 -28.41
CA GLU A 9 12.12 16.46 -26.94
C GLU A 9 10.92 17.21 -26.34
N ILE A 10 10.41 16.73 -25.19
CA ILE A 10 9.31 17.37 -24.48
C ILE A 10 9.88 18.53 -23.68
N THR A 11 9.31 19.74 -23.85
CA THR A 11 9.66 20.89 -23.02
C THR A 11 9.13 20.72 -21.58
N LYS A 12 9.63 21.51 -20.67
CA LYS A 12 9.15 21.49 -19.28
C LYS A 12 7.66 21.82 -19.15
N GLU A 13 7.21 22.80 -19.93
CA GLU A 13 5.80 23.16 -20.06
C GLU A 13 4.98 22.05 -20.75
N GLY A 14 5.58 21.36 -21.72
CA GLY A 14 4.97 20.22 -22.39
C GLY A 14 4.77 19.03 -21.43
N ALA A 15 5.72 18.77 -20.55
CA ALA A 15 5.59 17.73 -19.53
C ALA A 15 4.46 18.06 -18.53
N MET A 16 4.39 19.31 -18.05
CA MET A 16 3.28 19.76 -17.19
C MET A 16 1.91 19.64 -17.88
N LEU A 17 1.84 20.01 -19.17
CA LEU A 17 0.60 19.87 -19.94
C LEU A 17 0.18 18.39 -20.06
N LEU A 18 1.14 17.48 -20.27
CA LEU A 18 0.85 16.05 -20.34
C LEU A 18 0.32 15.49 -19.03
N GLU A 19 0.87 15.91 -17.88
CA GLU A 19 0.33 15.51 -16.57
C GLU A 19 -1.14 15.91 -16.40
N PHE A 20 -1.53 17.12 -16.81
CA PHE A 20 -2.92 17.56 -16.80
C PHE A 20 -3.78 16.81 -17.82
N ALA A 21 -3.25 16.56 -19.02
CA ALA A 21 -3.95 15.82 -20.05
C ALA A 21 -4.22 14.37 -19.63
N ASP A 22 -3.26 13.71 -19.00
CA ASP A 22 -3.40 12.35 -18.47
C ASP A 22 -4.50 12.28 -17.39
N GLN A 23 -4.61 13.30 -16.52
CA GLN A 23 -5.69 13.38 -15.55
C GLN A 23 -7.06 13.53 -16.20
N ILE A 24 -7.18 14.37 -17.24
CA ILE A 24 -8.45 14.56 -17.99
C ILE A 24 -8.84 13.28 -18.71
N VAL A 25 -7.88 12.61 -19.36
CA VAL A 25 -8.12 11.33 -20.07
C VAL A 25 -8.55 10.26 -19.06
N ALA A 26 -7.86 10.13 -17.93
CA ALA A 26 -8.24 9.17 -16.88
C ALA A 26 -9.65 9.43 -16.33
N GLN A 27 -10.06 10.70 -16.19
CA GLN A 27 -11.41 11.06 -15.79
C GLN A 27 -12.44 10.78 -16.88
N ALA A 28 -12.11 11.03 -18.16
CA ALA A 28 -12.96 10.70 -19.29
C ALA A 28 -13.15 9.18 -19.41
N ASP A 29 -12.08 8.41 -19.32
CA ASP A 29 -12.11 6.95 -19.33
C ASP A 29 -12.99 6.39 -18.20
N GLN A 30 -12.98 7.04 -17.03
CA GLN A 30 -13.85 6.66 -15.92
C GLN A 30 -15.32 6.99 -16.18
N LEU A 31 -15.62 8.12 -16.84
CA LEU A 31 -16.97 8.46 -17.28
C LEU A 31 -17.46 7.44 -18.32
N ASP A 32 -16.64 7.12 -19.30
CA ASP A 32 -16.94 6.12 -20.32
C ASP A 32 -17.18 4.75 -19.68
N TYR A 33 -16.31 4.36 -18.74
CA TYR A 33 -16.45 3.09 -18.04
C TYR A 33 -17.68 3.03 -17.12
N ARG A 34 -18.04 4.13 -16.44
CA ARG A 34 -19.17 4.19 -15.51
C ARG A 34 -20.51 4.39 -16.19
N TYR A 35 -20.57 5.11 -17.31
CA TYR A 35 -21.81 5.61 -17.88
C TYR A 35 -22.03 5.26 -19.36
N LEU A 36 -20.99 5.11 -20.16
CA LEU A 36 -21.12 4.88 -21.62
C LEU A 36 -20.91 3.40 -22.00
N SER A 37 -20.17 2.63 -21.24
CA SER A 37 -20.16 1.16 -21.36
C SER A 37 -21.47 0.51 -20.83
N ALA A 38 -22.53 1.29 -20.74
CA ALA A 38 -23.87 0.94 -20.24
C ALA A 38 -24.63 -0.11 -21.08
N THR A 39 -24.05 -0.68 -22.10
CA THR A 39 -24.55 -1.91 -22.74
C THR A 39 -24.20 -3.16 -21.93
N GLU A 40 -23.24 -3.09 -21.00
CA GLU A 40 -23.03 -4.11 -19.97
C GLU A 40 -22.90 -3.40 -18.61
N ASN A 41 -23.93 -3.55 -17.80
CA ASN A 41 -24.13 -2.94 -16.46
C ASN A 41 -23.08 -3.38 -15.41
N ARG A 42 -21.77 -3.26 -15.75
CA ARG A 42 -20.67 -3.70 -14.89
C ARG A 42 -20.08 -2.53 -14.12
N ARG A 43 -20.44 -2.43 -12.84
CA ARG A 43 -19.83 -1.46 -11.92
C ARG A 43 -18.38 -1.90 -11.61
N LEU A 44 -17.43 -0.98 -11.72
CA LEU A 44 -16.06 -1.22 -11.25
C LEU A 44 -15.96 -0.91 -9.77
N PHE A 45 -15.45 -1.86 -8.99
CA PHE A 45 -14.95 -1.63 -7.65
C PHE A 45 -13.43 -1.76 -7.65
N SER A 46 -12.72 -0.73 -7.20
CA SER A 46 -11.27 -0.74 -7.15
C SER A 46 -10.72 -0.27 -5.82
N VAL A 47 -9.62 -0.89 -5.43
CA VAL A 47 -8.85 -0.61 -4.22
C VAL A 47 -7.40 -0.37 -4.62
N SER A 48 -6.76 0.65 -4.04
CA SER A 48 -5.31 0.86 -4.11
C SER A 48 -4.71 0.67 -2.72
N SER A 49 -3.62 -0.05 -2.63
CA SER A 49 -3.00 -0.40 -1.35
C SER A 49 -1.48 -0.35 -1.44
N GLN A 50 -0.83 -0.02 -0.34
CA GLN A 50 0.51 -0.51 -0.11
C GLN A 50 0.49 -2.04 -0.01
N HIS A 51 1.64 -2.68 0.17
CA HIS A 51 1.79 -4.14 0.04
C HIS A 51 1.32 -4.90 1.29
N TYR A 52 0.00 -4.99 1.50
CA TYR A 52 -0.61 -5.65 2.66
C TYR A 52 -1.40 -6.91 2.28
N ASP A 53 -1.01 -8.06 2.82
CA ASP A 53 -1.66 -9.36 2.59
C ASP A 53 -3.14 -9.36 2.96
N PHE A 54 -3.47 -8.80 4.12
CA PHE A 54 -4.84 -8.76 4.60
C PHE A 54 -5.77 -7.95 3.71
N ALA A 55 -5.24 -6.90 3.05
CA ALA A 55 -6.01 -6.09 2.11
C ALA A 55 -6.39 -6.88 0.86
N SER A 56 -5.44 -7.63 0.29
CA SER A 56 -5.68 -8.50 -0.87
C SER A 56 -6.55 -9.71 -0.51
N GLU A 57 -6.39 -10.30 0.69
CA GLU A 57 -7.24 -11.39 1.17
C GLU A 57 -8.69 -10.92 1.37
N GLY A 58 -8.89 -9.75 1.99
CA GLY A 58 -10.22 -9.15 2.13
C GLY A 58 -10.88 -8.90 0.77
N PHE A 59 -10.09 -8.46 -0.21
CA PHE A 59 -10.56 -8.26 -1.57
C PHE A 59 -10.98 -9.59 -2.24
N ALA A 60 -10.21 -10.65 -2.07
CA ALA A 60 -10.55 -11.98 -2.58
C ALA A 60 -11.83 -12.53 -1.94
N ARG A 61 -12.05 -12.31 -0.63
CA ARG A 61 -13.30 -12.68 0.05
C ARG A 61 -14.48 -11.91 -0.51
N LEU A 62 -14.36 -10.58 -0.69
CA LEU A 62 -15.40 -9.78 -1.31
C LEU A 62 -15.78 -10.27 -2.71
N VAL A 63 -14.78 -10.54 -3.56
CA VAL A 63 -14.99 -11.11 -4.91
C VAL A 63 -15.76 -12.43 -4.83
N SER A 64 -15.42 -13.26 -3.84
CA SER A 64 -16.09 -14.55 -3.63
C SER A 64 -17.54 -14.41 -3.15
N GLU A 65 -17.85 -13.39 -2.32
CA GLU A 65 -19.23 -13.07 -1.91
C GLU A 65 -20.09 -12.56 -3.08
N LYS A 66 -19.48 -11.90 -4.07
CA LYS A 66 -20.15 -11.19 -5.17
C LYS A 66 -20.13 -11.93 -6.51
N LYS A 67 -19.92 -13.23 -6.51
CA LYS A 67 -19.79 -14.05 -7.74
C LYS A 67 -20.95 -13.92 -8.74
N GLU A 68 -22.16 -13.68 -8.26
CA GLU A 68 -23.37 -13.61 -9.11
C GLU A 68 -23.65 -12.19 -9.61
N GLU A 69 -22.93 -11.17 -9.13
CA GLU A 69 -23.10 -9.79 -9.56
C GLU A 69 -22.21 -9.49 -10.77
N SER A 70 -22.77 -8.74 -11.74
CA SER A 70 -21.98 -8.27 -12.92
C SER A 70 -21.09 -7.10 -12.52
N LEU A 71 -19.99 -7.38 -11.82
CA LEU A 71 -19.04 -6.42 -11.29
C LEU A 71 -17.66 -6.66 -11.90
N ASN A 72 -16.94 -5.57 -12.14
CA ASN A 72 -15.51 -5.61 -12.38
C ASN A 72 -14.77 -5.25 -11.09
N PHE A 73 -13.70 -5.97 -10.80
CA PHE A 73 -12.89 -5.79 -9.61
C PHE A 73 -11.46 -5.47 -10.00
N ARG A 74 -10.86 -4.47 -9.34
CA ARG A 74 -9.45 -4.11 -9.55
C ARG A 74 -8.76 -3.85 -8.21
N PHE A 75 -7.67 -4.55 -7.96
CA PHE A 75 -6.78 -4.33 -6.82
C PHE A 75 -5.41 -3.87 -7.33
N LEU A 76 -4.93 -2.74 -6.81
CA LEU A 76 -3.66 -2.13 -7.20
C LEU A 76 -2.74 -2.08 -5.99
N GLU A 77 -1.57 -2.72 -6.08
CA GLU A 77 -0.49 -2.52 -5.12
C GLU A 77 0.47 -1.46 -5.66
N THR A 78 0.74 -0.42 -4.85
CA THR A 78 1.50 0.74 -5.31
C THR A 78 2.04 1.58 -4.14
N SER A 79 2.84 2.62 -4.45
CA SER A 79 3.44 3.51 -3.47
C SER A 79 2.41 4.38 -2.72
N THR A 80 2.78 4.86 -1.54
CA THR A 80 1.93 5.74 -0.70
C THR A 80 1.36 6.93 -1.45
N SER A 81 2.19 7.64 -2.22
CA SER A 81 1.75 8.79 -3.00
C SER A 81 0.70 8.39 -4.04
N LYS A 82 0.96 7.28 -4.74
CA LYS A 82 0.04 6.79 -5.77
C LYS A 82 -1.28 6.29 -5.20
N VAL A 83 -1.28 5.65 -4.03
CA VAL A 83 -2.53 5.29 -3.33
C VAL A 83 -3.37 6.54 -3.05
N MET A 84 -2.77 7.62 -2.53
CA MET A 84 -3.49 8.87 -2.25
C MET A 84 -4.02 9.52 -3.53
N GLU A 85 -3.23 9.55 -4.60
CA GLU A 85 -3.64 10.05 -5.91
C GLU A 85 -4.80 9.23 -6.50
N ASP A 86 -4.71 7.90 -6.48
CA ASP A 86 -5.74 7.01 -6.99
C ASP A 86 -7.09 7.22 -6.30
N VAL A 87 -7.08 7.47 -4.98
CA VAL A 87 -8.32 7.77 -4.26
C VAL A 87 -8.80 9.20 -4.54
N ARG A 88 -7.91 10.20 -4.63
CA ARG A 88 -8.26 11.56 -5.04
C ARG A 88 -8.94 11.58 -6.40
N ASP A 89 -8.34 10.90 -7.38
CA ASP A 89 -8.75 10.91 -8.79
C ASP A 89 -9.87 9.89 -9.08
N ALA A 90 -10.41 9.24 -8.05
CA ALA A 90 -11.45 8.22 -8.14
C ALA A 90 -11.06 6.98 -9.00
N VAL A 91 -9.77 6.73 -9.18
CA VAL A 91 -9.24 5.48 -9.74
C VAL A 91 -9.56 4.31 -8.79
N SER A 92 -9.53 4.58 -7.48
CA SER A 92 -9.95 3.65 -6.43
C SER A 92 -10.93 4.33 -5.47
N GLU A 93 -11.89 3.56 -4.92
CA GLU A 93 -12.84 4.08 -3.93
C GLU A 93 -12.23 4.07 -2.53
N VAL A 94 -11.39 3.09 -2.24
CA VAL A 94 -10.72 2.89 -0.95
C VAL A 94 -9.23 2.70 -1.20
N GLY A 95 -8.42 3.29 -0.34
CA GLY A 95 -6.98 3.03 -0.29
C GLY A 95 -6.53 2.59 1.09
N PHE A 96 -5.33 2.00 1.16
CA PHE A 96 -4.64 1.68 2.40
C PHE A 96 -3.29 2.37 2.46
N ILE A 97 -3.04 3.08 3.53
CA ILE A 97 -1.74 3.69 3.82
C ILE A 97 -1.36 3.50 5.27
N TYR A 98 -0.10 3.70 5.54
CA TYR A 98 0.50 3.60 6.84
C TYR A 98 0.94 4.99 7.36
N LEU A 99 0.76 5.19 8.66
CA LEU A 99 1.16 6.39 9.39
C LEU A 99 1.99 6.03 10.61
N ASN A 100 2.99 6.87 10.89
CA ASN A 100 3.72 6.91 12.15
C ASN A 100 4.07 8.35 12.52
N ASP A 101 4.85 8.55 13.59
CA ASP A 101 5.24 9.89 14.06
C ASP A 101 6.13 10.62 13.06
N PHE A 102 6.90 9.90 12.26
CA PHE A 102 7.82 10.49 11.27
C PHE A 102 7.09 10.99 10.03
N ASN A 103 6.18 10.18 9.45
CA ASN A 103 5.50 10.50 8.20
C ASN A 103 4.14 11.17 8.39
N GLY A 104 3.52 11.01 9.56
CA GLY A 104 2.12 11.38 9.82
C GLY A 104 1.80 12.83 9.55
N LYS A 105 2.73 13.75 9.86
CA LYS A 105 2.52 15.19 9.61
C LYS A 105 2.43 15.50 8.11
N VAL A 106 3.32 14.92 7.32
CA VAL A 106 3.37 15.15 5.87
C VAL A 106 2.18 14.48 5.18
N ILE A 107 1.90 13.23 5.52
CA ILE A 107 0.75 12.51 4.93
C ILE A 107 -0.57 13.22 5.27
N LYS A 108 -0.77 13.69 6.50
CA LYS A 108 -1.98 14.44 6.87
C LYS A 108 -2.17 15.70 6.02
N GLN A 109 -1.08 16.40 5.68
CA GLN A 109 -1.17 17.57 4.77
C GLN A 109 -1.63 17.17 3.37
N TYR A 110 -1.14 16.04 2.82
CA TYR A 110 -1.62 15.52 1.54
C TYR A 110 -3.08 15.08 1.61
N LEU A 111 -3.49 14.39 2.68
CA LEU A 111 -4.88 13.97 2.86
C LEU A 111 -5.84 15.16 2.92
N GLU A 112 -5.46 16.24 3.59
CA GLU A 112 -6.25 17.48 3.60
C GLU A 112 -6.29 18.16 2.23
N ALA A 113 -5.15 18.29 1.57
CA ALA A 113 -5.08 18.89 0.23
C ALA A 113 -5.88 18.11 -0.84
N PHE A 114 -6.05 16.83 -0.63
CA PHE A 114 -6.77 15.93 -1.55
C PHE A 114 -8.21 15.64 -1.13
N ASP A 115 -8.73 16.28 -0.08
CA ASP A 115 -10.05 16.00 0.50
C ASP A 115 -10.27 14.52 0.85
N LEU A 116 -9.24 13.88 1.42
CA LEU A 116 -9.27 12.50 1.86
C LEU A 116 -9.42 12.39 3.38
N LYS A 117 -10.22 11.40 3.82
CA LYS A 117 -10.31 10.98 5.22
C LYS A 117 -9.36 9.80 5.44
N PHE A 118 -8.66 9.78 6.57
CA PHE A 118 -7.96 8.61 7.07
C PHE A 118 -8.81 8.00 8.20
N ASP A 119 -9.12 6.72 8.06
CA ASP A 119 -9.86 5.93 9.04
C ASP A 119 -8.91 4.86 9.59
N PRO A 120 -8.41 4.99 10.83
CA PRO A 120 -7.49 4.03 11.42
C PRO A 120 -8.10 2.62 11.45
N LEU A 121 -7.30 1.62 11.12
CA LEU A 121 -7.72 0.22 11.12
C LEU A 121 -6.99 -0.58 12.20
N ILE A 122 -5.67 -0.56 12.18
CA ILE A 122 -4.82 -1.29 13.13
C ILE A 122 -3.67 -0.42 13.61
N ALA A 123 -3.33 -0.61 14.88
CA ALA A 123 -2.05 -0.17 15.44
C ALA A 123 -1.14 -1.39 15.64
N PHE A 124 0.16 -1.23 15.37
CA PHE A 124 1.11 -2.32 15.48
C PHE A 124 2.51 -1.82 15.85
N GLN A 125 3.31 -2.70 16.41
CA GLN A 125 4.76 -2.52 16.54
C GLN A 125 5.47 -3.14 15.34
N PRO A 126 6.62 -2.58 14.91
CA PRO A 126 7.38 -3.15 13.80
C PRO A 126 7.81 -4.59 14.05
N HIS A 127 7.79 -5.37 12.99
CA HIS A 127 8.30 -6.74 12.95
C HIS A 127 9.26 -6.90 11.78
N VAL A 128 10.18 -7.84 11.94
CA VAL A 128 11.13 -8.23 10.90
C VAL A 128 10.66 -9.52 10.25
N PHE A 129 10.57 -9.51 8.94
CA PHE A 129 10.30 -10.68 8.13
C PHE A 129 11.63 -11.25 7.64
N LEU A 130 11.85 -12.52 7.87
CA LEU A 130 13.10 -13.23 7.62
C LEU A 130 12.82 -14.60 7.00
N SER A 131 13.82 -15.14 6.27
CA SER A 131 13.83 -16.58 6.00
C SER A 131 13.90 -17.37 7.32
N GLU A 132 13.24 -18.53 7.42
CA GLU A 132 13.38 -19.43 8.56
C GLU A 132 14.83 -19.91 8.79
N PHE A 133 15.67 -19.83 7.74
CA PHE A 133 17.09 -20.17 7.78
C PHE A 133 17.98 -18.97 8.16
N HIS A 134 17.43 -17.79 8.35
CA HIS A 134 18.18 -16.60 8.70
C HIS A 134 18.79 -16.74 10.11
N PRO A 135 20.05 -16.28 10.34
CA PRO A 135 20.68 -16.37 11.67
C PRO A 135 19.87 -15.80 12.82
N LEU A 136 19.04 -14.80 12.58
CA LEU A 136 18.18 -14.16 13.59
C LEU A 136 16.78 -14.77 13.69
N ALA A 137 16.41 -15.78 12.87
CA ALA A 137 15.05 -16.30 12.79
C ALA A 137 14.51 -16.92 14.09
N LYS A 138 15.40 -17.36 14.99
CA LYS A 138 15.04 -18.01 16.28
C LYS A 138 15.03 -17.05 17.45
N LYS A 139 15.22 -15.76 17.25
CA LYS A 139 15.19 -14.76 18.30
C LYS A 139 13.77 -14.42 18.71
N GLU A 140 13.56 -14.11 19.98
CA GLU A 140 12.28 -13.63 20.49
C GLU A 140 12.02 -12.17 20.10
N ARG A 141 13.10 -11.36 19.99
CA ARG A 141 13.11 -9.96 19.55
C ARG A 141 14.40 -9.66 18.82
N ILE A 142 14.35 -8.68 17.92
CA ILE A 142 15.52 -8.24 17.13
C ILE A 142 15.69 -6.73 17.33
N THR A 143 16.91 -6.30 17.68
CA THR A 143 17.27 -4.88 17.74
C THR A 143 17.69 -4.37 16.35
N GLN A 144 17.69 -3.04 16.18
CA GLN A 144 18.12 -2.44 14.92
C GLN A 144 19.62 -2.69 14.64
N GLU A 145 20.46 -2.74 15.67
CA GLU A 145 21.91 -2.99 15.55
C GLU A 145 22.19 -4.40 15.02
N GLU A 146 21.38 -5.38 15.39
CA GLU A 146 21.54 -6.76 14.93
C GLU A 146 21.23 -6.94 13.44
N LEU A 147 20.50 -6.01 12.85
CA LEU A 147 20.17 -6.00 11.42
C LEU A 147 21.27 -5.38 10.55
N HIS A 148 22.19 -4.59 11.10
CA HIS A 148 23.24 -3.90 10.33
C HIS A 148 24.06 -4.79 9.39
N PRO A 149 24.41 -6.06 9.72
CA PRO A 149 25.17 -6.93 8.82
C PRO A 149 24.40 -7.45 7.60
N TYR A 150 23.09 -7.28 7.58
CA TYR A 150 22.21 -7.89 6.60
C TYR A 150 21.62 -6.88 5.62
N PRO A 151 21.39 -7.25 4.34
CA PRO A 151 20.76 -6.35 3.39
C PRO A 151 19.29 -6.13 3.74
N VAL A 152 18.84 -4.88 3.66
CA VAL A 152 17.42 -4.55 3.76
C VAL A 152 16.74 -4.77 2.42
N ILE A 153 15.62 -5.48 2.43
CA ILE A 153 14.73 -5.62 1.28
C ILE A 153 13.58 -4.65 1.47
N SER A 154 13.30 -3.86 0.46
CA SER A 154 12.25 -2.83 0.49
C SER A 154 11.45 -2.82 -0.81
N PHE A 155 10.25 -2.27 -0.73
CA PHE A 155 9.47 -2.00 -1.94
C PHE A 155 10.02 -0.79 -2.68
N ASP A 156 10.07 -0.90 -4.03
CA ASP A 156 10.50 0.22 -4.87
C ASP A 156 9.48 1.35 -4.78
N GLN A 157 9.94 2.48 -4.29
CA GLN A 157 9.15 3.70 -4.22
C GLN A 157 9.50 4.56 -5.43
N SER A 158 8.52 5.22 -6.04
CA SER A 158 8.77 6.06 -7.21
C SER A 158 9.94 7.04 -6.99
N LYS A 159 10.71 7.33 -8.03
CA LYS A 159 11.92 8.18 -7.99
C LYS A 159 11.74 9.56 -7.34
N ASN A 160 10.50 10.02 -7.22
CA ASN A 160 10.12 11.31 -6.63
C ASN A 160 9.58 11.18 -5.19
N SER A 161 9.59 9.99 -4.58
CA SER A 161 9.13 9.80 -3.21
C SER A 161 10.13 10.39 -2.22
N THR A 162 9.63 11.26 -1.33
CA THR A 162 10.40 11.70 -0.17
C THR A 162 10.45 10.57 0.87
N LEU A 163 11.44 10.60 1.76
CA LEU A 163 11.55 9.61 2.85
C LEU A 163 10.26 9.46 3.67
N GLN A 164 9.47 10.54 3.80
CA GLN A 164 8.20 10.53 4.53
C GLN A 164 7.06 9.81 3.77
N LEU A 165 7.23 9.51 2.49
CA LEU A 165 6.25 8.78 1.69
C LEU A 165 6.66 7.32 1.44
N MET A 166 7.76 6.88 2.04
CA MET A 166 8.20 5.48 1.94
C MET A 166 7.30 4.57 2.78
N GLU A 167 7.18 3.33 2.34
CA GLU A 167 6.34 2.29 2.98
C GLU A 167 7.04 1.62 4.18
N GLU A 168 8.34 1.88 4.37
CA GLU A 168 9.07 1.26 5.46
C GLU A 168 8.69 1.89 6.82
N SER A 169 8.39 1.01 7.77
CA SER A 169 7.98 1.42 9.12
C SER A 169 9.12 1.98 9.98
N ILE A 170 10.38 1.78 9.59
CA ILE A 170 11.57 2.24 10.31
C ILE A 170 12.58 2.81 9.34
N GLN A 171 13.27 3.87 9.78
CA GLN A 171 14.44 4.36 9.07
C GLN A 171 15.59 3.37 9.23
N VAL A 172 15.91 2.68 8.15
CA VAL A 172 17.04 1.77 8.10
C VAL A 172 18.34 2.57 7.91
N ASP A 173 19.44 2.07 8.46
CA ASP A 173 20.76 2.64 8.28
C ASP A 173 21.03 2.96 6.80
N GLN A 174 21.45 4.20 6.53
CA GLN A 174 21.74 4.66 5.16
C GLN A 174 22.90 3.91 4.51
N ASN A 175 23.77 3.27 5.32
CA ASN A 175 24.90 2.48 4.85
C ASN A 175 24.57 1.00 4.61
N ALA A 176 23.34 0.55 4.95
CA ALA A 176 22.95 -0.83 4.71
C ALA A 176 22.85 -1.13 3.21
N GLN A 177 23.28 -2.32 2.81
CA GLN A 177 23.00 -2.82 1.47
C GLN A 177 21.49 -2.89 1.26
N ARG A 178 20.99 -2.31 0.14
CA ARG A 178 19.57 -2.27 -0.18
C ARG A 178 19.26 -3.13 -1.39
N ILE A 179 18.16 -3.87 -1.28
CA ILE A 179 17.57 -4.64 -2.38
C ILE A 179 16.16 -4.11 -2.55
N SER A 180 15.84 -3.52 -3.70
CA SER A 180 14.50 -3.00 -3.98
C SER A 180 13.78 -3.89 -4.98
N ALA A 181 12.51 -4.16 -4.75
CA ALA A 181 11.65 -4.90 -5.66
C ALA A 181 10.27 -4.23 -5.75
N SER A 182 9.63 -4.33 -6.90
CA SER A 182 8.39 -3.62 -7.21
C SER A 182 7.11 -4.36 -6.81
N ASP A 183 7.24 -5.63 -6.43
CA ASP A 183 6.10 -6.47 -6.11
C ASP A 183 6.39 -7.44 -4.96
N ARG A 184 5.33 -7.85 -4.30
CA ARG A 184 5.38 -8.70 -3.11
C ARG A 184 5.92 -10.10 -3.38
N ALA A 185 5.61 -10.71 -4.51
CA ALA A 185 6.09 -12.05 -4.82
C ALA A 185 7.61 -12.07 -4.96
N THR A 186 8.17 -11.06 -5.63
CA THR A 186 9.63 -10.88 -5.73
C THR A 186 10.27 -10.63 -4.37
N VAL A 187 9.67 -9.77 -3.53
CA VAL A 187 10.18 -9.52 -2.16
C VAL A 187 10.21 -10.82 -1.34
N LEU A 188 9.14 -11.61 -1.36
CA LEU A 188 9.08 -12.88 -0.63
C LEU A 188 10.09 -13.92 -1.15
N ASN A 189 10.28 -13.99 -2.47
CA ASN A 189 11.31 -14.84 -3.07
C ASN A 189 12.72 -14.41 -2.63
N LEU A 190 13.00 -13.11 -2.61
CA LEU A 190 14.29 -12.60 -2.13
C LEU A 190 14.49 -12.92 -0.65
N LEU A 191 13.47 -12.74 0.19
CA LEU A 191 13.52 -13.10 1.61
C LEU A 191 13.82 -14.58 1.81
N SER A 192 13.20 -15.48 1.01
CA SER A 192 13.35 -16.92 1.20
C SER A 192 14.73 -17.45 0.84
N VAL A 193 15.48 -16.79 -0.07
CA VAL A 193 16.76 -17.28 -0.60
C VAL A 193 17.97 -16.44 -0.20
N THR A 194 17.77 -15.33 0.50
CA THR A 194 18.85 -14.45 0.95
C THR A 194 18.85 -14.30 2.47
N ASN A 195 19.95 -13.76 3.02
CA ASN A 195 19.97 -13.29 4.41
C ASN A 195 19.47 -11.84 4.53
N GLY A 196 18.60 -11.40 3.62
CA GLY A 196 17.98 -10.09 3.71
C GLY A 196 16.79 -10.10 4.67
N TYR A 197 16.36 -8.90 5.05
CA TYR A 197 15.21 -8.70 5.90
C TYR A 197 14.29 -7.61 5.35
N LEU A 198 13.00 -7.71 5.69
CA LEU A 198 12.00 -6.66 5.47
C LEU A 198 11.41 -6.25 6.82
N VAL A 199 11.11 -4.97 7.00
CA VAL A 199 10.39 -4.47 8.19
C VAL A 199 8.97 -4.10 7.82
N GLY A 200 8.00 -4.55 8.62
CA GLY A 200 6.59 -4.27 8.36
C GLY A 200 5.68 -4.55 9.56
N SER A 201 4.39 -4.74 9.30
CA SER A 201 3.36 -4.90 10.34
C SER A 201 3.41 -6.22 11.10
N GLY A 202 4.13 -7.21 10.60
CA GLY A 202 4.11 -8.56 11.17
C GLY A 202 2.91 -9.41 10.73
N LEU A 203 1.96 -8.83 10.01
CA LEU A 203 0.80 -9.56 9.50
C LEU A 203 1.17 -10.36 8.27
N LEU A 204 1.03 -11.66 8.38
CA LEU A 204 1.23 -12.63 7.34
C LEU A 204 -0.01 -13.54 7.32
N LYS A 205 -0.83 -13.45 6.30
CA LYS A 205 -2.13 -14.13 6.24
C LYS A 205 -2.23 -15.23 5.18
N SER A 206 -1.30 -15.31 4.22
CA SER A 206 -1.42 -16.28 3.13
C SER A 206 -0.62 -17.56 3.37
N ASN A 207 -1.20 -18.69 2.96
CA ASN A 207 -0.55 -20.03 2.98
C ASN A 207 0.58 -20.15 1.93
N THR A 208 0.91 -19.09 1.21
CA THR A 208 1.93 -19.07 0.15
C THR A 208 3.32 -18.67 0.66
N GLN A 209 3.49 -18.55 1.98
CA GLN A 209 4.71 -18.00 2.58
C GLN A 209 5.40 -19.01 3.49
N ASP A 210 5.44 -20.27 3.04
CA ASP A 210 6.30 -21.29 3.62
C ASP A 210 7.73 -20.73 3.68
N HIS A 211 8.42 -20.93 4.80
CA HIS A 211 9.80 -20.50 5.05
C HIS A 211 10.02 -19.03 5.42
N ILE A 212 8.98 -18.20 5.63
CA ILE A 212 9.12 -16.86 6.19
C ILE A 212 8.69 -16.85 7.66
N VAL A 213 9.55 -16.33 8.52
CA VAL A 213 9.26 -16.09 9.93
C VAL A 213 9.16 -14.59 10.21
N VAL A 214 8.38 -14.27 11.22
CA VAL A 214 8.13 -12.89 11.65
C VAL A 214 8.57 -12.76 13.09
N VAL A 215 9.50 -11.84 13.35
CA VAL A 215 10.08 -11.61 14.68
C VAL A 215 9.82 -10.16 15.10
N PRO A 216 9.29 -9.90 16.32
CA PRO A 216 9.09 -8.54 16.80
C PRO A 216 10.41 -7.76 16.87
N MET A 217 10.36 -6.47 16.52
CA MET A 217 11.48 -5.57 16.78
C MET A 217 11.45 -5.01 18.20
N ASP A 218 12.64 -4.78 18.75
CA ASP A 218 12.81 -4.12 20.05
C ASP A 218 12.94 -2.60 19.83
N VAL A 219 11.81 -1.97 19.50
CA VAL A 219 11.71 -0.51 19.28
C VAL A 219 10.40 0.01 19.87
N ASP A 220 10.46 1.19 20.45
CA ASP A 220 9.26 1.89 20.95
C ASP A 220 8.72 2.81 19.84
N GLN A 221 8.03 2.21 18.89
CA GLN A 221 7.41 2.93 17.78
C GLN A 221 6.02 2.39 17.50
N LYS A 222 5.02 3.26 17.56
CA LYS A 222 3.65 2.92 17.14
C LYS A 222 3.45 3.30 15.68
N ASN A 223 2.93 2.34 14.94
CA ASN A 223 2.54 2.52 13.55
C ASN A 223 1.05 2.23 13.40
N THR A 224 0.39 2.91 12.50
CA THR A 224 -1.02 2.74 12.22
C THR A 224 -1.22 2.51 10.73
N ILE A 225 -1.93 1.45 10.36
CA ILE A 225 -2.46 1.30 9.00
C ILE A 225 -3.93 1.65 9.05
N GLY A 226 -4.40 2.36 8.04
CA GLY A 226 -5.80 2.73 7.93
C GLY A 226 -6.28 2.81 6.50
N PHE A 227 -7.60 2.87 6.38
CA PHE A 227 -8.25 3.17 5.12
C PHE A 227 -8.11 4.65 4.80
N ILE A 228 -8.02 4.97 3.52
CA ILE A 228 -8.28 6.31 3.02
C ILE A 228 -9.40 6.29 2.00
N TYR A 229 -10.23 7.32 2.02
CA TYR A 229 -11.32 7.51 1.09
C TYR A 229 -11.70 8.97 0.99
N SER A 230 -12.46 9.35 -0.04
CA SER A 230 -12.83 10.73 -0.28
C SER A 230 -13.79 11.26 0.79
N LYS A 231 -13.57 12.50 1.27
CA LYS A 231 -14.50 13.24 2.14
C LYS A 231 -15.76 13.69 1.39
N VAL A 232 -15.63 13.93 0.08
CA VAL A 232 -16.69 14.52 -0.74
C VAL A 232 -17.49 13.51 -1.56
N ARG A 233 -16.94 12.30 -1.76
CA ARG A 233 -17.65 11.21 -2.44
C ARG A 233 -18.09 10.16 -1.45
N PRO A 234 -19.40 9.82 -1.39
CA PRO A 234 -19.88 8.79 -0.46
C PRO A 234 -19.34 7.41 -0.87
N LEU A 235 -18.97 6.61 0.13
CA LEU A 235 -18.59 5.22 -0.06
C LEU A 235 -19.78 4.40 -0.59
N SER A 236 -19.54 3.58 -1.62
CA SER A 236 -20.51 2.63 -2.11
C SER A 236 -20.82 1.53 -1.08
N LYS A 237 -21.91 0.79 -1.29
CA LYS A 237 -22.21 -0.38 -0.44
C LYS A 237 -21.10 -1.44 -0.51
N ILE A 238 -20.46 -1.56 -1.68
CA ILE A 238 -19.36 -2.52 -1.89
C ILE A 238 -18.13 -2.11 -1.11
N SER A 239 -17.78 -0.82 -1.13
CA SER A 239 -16.65 -0.28 -0.33
C SER A 239 -16.87 -0.52 1.16
N LYS A 240 -18.06 -0.25 1.68
CA LYS A 240 -18.40 -0.48 3.09
C LYS A 240 -18.26 -1.96 3.45
N ARG A 241 -18.82 -2.87 2.61
CA ARG A 241 -18.69 -4.31 2.83
C ARG A 241 -17.25 -4.77 2.78
N TYR A 242 -16.44 -4.24 1.88
CA TYR A 242 -15.00 -4.53 1.83
C TYR A 242 -14.28 -4.14 3.12
N MET A 243 -14.54 -2.93 3.62
CA MET A 243 -13.94 -2.45 4.87
C MET A 243 -14.37 -3.30 6.07
N GLU A 244 -15.63 -3.76 6.12
CA GLU A 244 -16.12 -4.71 7.13
C GLU A 244 -15.37 -6.05 7.05
N ILE A 245 -15.26 -6.65 5.86
CA ILE A 245 -14.53 -7.91 5.65
C ILE A 245 -13.09 -7.81 6.13
N VAL A 246 -12.41 -6.70 5.83
CA VAL A 246 -11.04 -6.50 6.28
C VAL A 246 -10.95 -6.39 7.80
N ARG A 247 -11.89 -5.72 8.46
CA ARG A 247 -11.96 -5.67 9.94
C ARG A 247 -12.21 -7.07 10.53
N GLU A 248 -13.19 -7.81 9.99
CA GLU A 248 -13.49 -9.20 10.40
C GLU A 248 -12.26 -10.13 10.26
N LEU A 249 -11.46 -9.95 9.21
CA LEU A 249 -10.22 -10.70 8.98
C LEU A 249 -9.15 -10.48 10.05
N LEU A 250 -9.12 -9.28 10.60
CA LEU A 250 -8.10 -8.86 11.56
C LEU A 250 -8.52 -9.06 13.02
N GLU A 251 -9.79 -9.36 13.26
CA GLU A 251 -10.30 -9.65 14.61
C GLU A 251 -9.56 -10.84 15.23
N GLY A 252 -9.10 -10.65 16.46
CA GLY A 252 -8.44 -11.69 17.25
C GLY A 252 -6.98 -11.94 16.95
N ASP A 253 -6.36 -11.20 16.02
CA ASP A 253 -4.92 -11.29 15.79
C ASP A 253 -4.15 -10.56 16.92
N GLN A 254 -3.37 -11.30 17.72
CA GLN A 254 -2.67 -10.78 18.89
C GLN A 254 -1.47 -9.86 18.57
N ARG A 255 -1.05 -9.77 17.31
CA ARG A 255 0.08 -8.95 16.87
C ARG A 255 -0.27 -7.49 16.65
N ILE A 256 -1.56 -7.19 16.62
CA ILE A 256 -2.13 -5.88 16.32
C ILE A 256 -3.18 -5.47 17.34
N GLU A 257 -3.44 -4.18 17.39
CA GLU A 257 -4.54 -3.58 18.11
C GLU A 257 -5.51 -2.97 17.08
N LEU A 258 -6.73 -3.50 17.01
CA LEU A 258 -7.78 -2.88 16.18
C LEU A 258 -8.15 -1.52 16.77
N THR A 259 -8.25 -0.52 15.91
CA THR A 259 -8.69 0.82 16.30
C THR A 259 -10.19 0.96 16.07
N ASP A 260 -10.87 1.59 17.02
CA ASP A 260 -12.28 1.90 16.90
C ASP A 260 -12.54 2.84 15.71
N HIS A 261 -13.70 2.67 15.07
CA HIS A 261 -14.17 3.57 14.03
C HIS A 261 -14.25 4.99 14.59
N VAL A 262 -13.55 5.92 13.98
CA VAL A 262 -13.73 7.35 14.26
C VAL A 262 -14.84 7.84 13.32
N ASP A 263 -16.05 8.02 13.87
CA ASP A 263 -17.23 8.56 13.18
C ASP A 263 -16.99 9.94 12.51
#